data_4db095dd9275f372652f2a83e1236ea2
#
_entry.id   4db095dd9275f372652f2a83e1236ea2
#
_cell.length_a   1.000
_cell.length_b   1.000
_cell.length_c   1.000
_cell.angle_alpha   90.00
_cell.angle_beta   90.00
_cell.angle_gamma   90.00
#
_symmetry.space_group_name_H-M   'P 1'
#
loop_
_entity.id
_entity.type
_entity.pdbx_description
1 polymer ?
#
loop_
_entity_poly.entity_id
_entity_poly.type
_entity_poly.pdbx_seq_one_letter_code
_entity_poly.pdbx_strand_id
1 'polypeptide(L)'
;MCEKLFCKETTNFVLETVNLKLKKLSNERIILGIDPGTTIMGFGLIRVINKKMEFIQLNELILSKYDNHYQKLKVIFERTIELIETHHPDEIAIEAPFFGKNVQSMLKLGRA
;
A
#
# COMPACT_ATOMS: atom_id res chain seq x y z
N MET A 1 -4.93 -26.62 21.49
CA MET A 1 -5.26 -25.31 20.89
C MET A 1 -4.03 -24.55 20.42
N CYS A 2 -2.97 -24.46 21.23
CA CYS A 2 -1.71 -23.82 20.85
C CYS A 2 -0.98 -24.52 19.68
N GLU A 3 -1.06 -25.83 19.58
CA GLU A 3 -0.45 -26.63 18.50
C GLU A 3 -1.06 -26.30 17.12
N LYS A 4 -2.37 -26.09 17.03
CA LYS A 4 -3.05 -25.73 15.79
C LYS A 4 -2.67 -24.31 15.31
N LEU A 5 -2.49 -23.36 16.23
CA LEU A 5 -2.02 -22.01 15.93
C LEU A 5 -0.56 -22.02 15.44
N PHE A 6 0.30 -22.78 16.09
CA PHE A 6 1.70 -22.93 15.71
C PHE A 6 1.85 -23.58 14.33
N CYS A 7 1.12 -24.65 14.04
CA CYS A 7 1.10 -25.29 12.72
C CYS A 7 0.60 -24.34 11.63
N LYS A 8 -0.41 -23.53 11.93
CA LYS A 8 -0.98 -22.54 10.99
C LYS A 8 0.02 -21.42 10.64
N GLU A 9 0.75 -20.90 11.63
CA GLU A 9 1.80 -19.90 11.44
C GLU A 9 2.98 -20.48 10.65
N THR A 10 3.42 -21.69 10.96
CA THR A 10 4.50 -22.39 10.24
C THR A 10 4.10 -22.65 8.79
N THR A 11 2.87 -23.09 8.52
CA THR A 11 2.35 -23.31 7.17
C THR A 11 2.31 -21.99 6.37
N ASN A 12 1.85 -20.89 6.97
CA ASN A 12 1.85 -19.58 6.34
C ASN A 12 3.26 -19.10 6.00
N PHE A 13 4.22 -19.30 6.91
CA PHE A 13 5.63 -18.94 6.67
C PHE A 13 6.22 -19.73 5.50
N VAL A 14 5.97 -21.02 5.40
CA VAL A 14 6.43 -21.88 4.30
C VAL A 14 5.80 -21.44 2.98
N LEU A 15 4.50 -21.14 2.95
CA LEU A 15 3.79 -20.65 1.77
C LEU A 15 4.34 -19.29 1.31
N GLU A 16 4.62 -18.38 2.21
CA GLU A 16 5.23 -17.08 1.89
C GLU A 16 6.63 -17.26 1.30
N THR A 17 7.45 -18.14 1.86
CA THR A 17 8.80 -18.44 1.35
C THR A 17 8.74 -19.04 -0.05
N VAL A 18 7.85 -19.98 -0.32
CA VAL A 18 7.63 -20.58 -1.64
C VAL A 18 7.14 -19.53 -2.64
N ASN A 19 6.19 -18.70 -2.25
CA ASN A 19 5.67 -17.62 -3.09
C ASN A 19 6.76 -16.60 -3.46
N LEU A 20 7.62 -16.23 -2.52
CA LEU A 20 8.78 -15.36 -2.78
C LEU A 20 9.76 -15.96 -3.80
N LYS A 21 10.04 -17.26 -3.68
CA LYS A 21 10.88 -17.99 -4.64
C LYS A 21 10.25 -18.02 -6.03
N LEU A 22 8.95 -18.32 -6.13
CA LEU A 22 8.22 -18.32 -7.39
C LEU A 22 8.18 -16.93 -8.04
N LYS A 23 7.95 -15.88 -7.26
CA LYS A 23 8.01 -14.49 -7.74
C LYS A 23 9.39 -14.14 -8.30
N LYS A 24 10.45 -14.56 -7.63
CA LYS A 24 11.83 -14.33 -8.09
C LYS A 24 12.13 -15.04 -9.40
N LEU A 25 11.59 -16.23 -9.61
CA LEU A 25 11.74 -17.00 -10.85
C LEU A 25 10.93 -16.38 -12.01
N SER A 26 9.72 -15.88 -11.75
CA SER A 26 8.84 -15.29 -12.76
C SER A 26 9.11 -13.81 -13.06
N ASN A 27 10.06 -13.19 -12.34
CA ASN A 27 10.31 -11.74 -12.43
C ASN A 27 9.03 -10.91 -12.22
N GLU A 28 8.18 -11.36 -11.30
CA GLU A 28 6.93 -10.72 -10.94
C GLU A 28 7.13 -9.74 -9.79
N ARG A 29 6.58 -8.53 -9.93
CA ARG A 29 6.59 -7.50 -8.88
C ARG A 29 5.20 -6.89 -8.75
N ILE A 30 4.75 -6.68 -7.53
CA ILE A 30 3.55 -5.92 -7.22
C ILE A 30 3.98 -4.56 -6.68
N ILE A 31 3.47 -3.51 -7.27
CA ILE A 31 3.77 -2.12 -6.91
C ILE A 31 2.51 -1.46 -6.38
N LEU A 32 2.60 -0.91 -5.18
CA LEU A 32 1.58 -0.06 -4.58
C LEU A 32 1.93 1.39 -4.84
N GLY A 33 1.16 2.07 -5.67
CA GLY A 33 1.25 3.50 -5.90
C GLY A 33 0.35 4.26 -4.94
N ILE A 34 0.87 5.34 -4.37
CA ILE A 34 0.13 6.21 -3.45
C ILE A 34 0.20 7.64 -3.98
N ASP A 35 -0.97 8.22 -4.23
CA ASP A 35 -1.13 9.63 -4.57
C ASP A 35 -1.68 10.37 -3.35
N PRO A 36 -0.82 11.02 -2.54
CA PRO A 36 -1.24 11.63 -1.30
C PRO A 36 -2.04 12.92 -1.53
N GLY A 37 -3.16 13.04 -0.83
CA GLY A 37 -3.99 14.24 -0.85
C GLY A 37 -4.58 14.50 0.54
N THR A 38 -4.95 15.74 0.81
CA THR A 38 -5.58 16.15 2.08
C THR A 38 -7.10 15.95 2.07
N THR A 39 -7.69 15.90 0.90
CA THR A 39 -9.13 15.74 0.66
C THR A 39 -9.46 14.34 0.17
N ILE A 40 -8.69 13.88 -0.82
CA ILE A 40 -8.81 12.55 -1.41
C ILE A 40 -7.39 12.01 -1.57
N MET A 41 -7.20 10.76 -1.19
CA MET A 41 -5.94 10.04 -1.36
C MET A 41 -6.18 8.86 -2.30
N GLY A 42 -5.35 8.73 -3.32
CA GLY A 42 -5.43 7.66 -4.30
C GLY A 42 -4.47 6.51 -3.98
N PHE A 43 -4.91 5.28 -4.23
CA PHE A 43 -4.10 4.07 -4.14
C PHE A 43 -4.27 3.26 -5.42
N GLY A 44 -3.18 2.90 -6.03
CA GLY A 44 -3.15 2.04 -7.20
C GLY A 44 -2.27 0.82 -6.99
N LEU A 45 -2.72 -0.33 -7.46
CA LEU A 45 -1.96 -1.57 -7.44
C LEU A 45 -1.78 -2.07 -8.86
N ILE A 46 -0.55 -2.32 -9.22
CA ILE A 46 -0.18 -2.94 -10.49
C ILE A 46 0.73 -4.14 -10.26
N ARG A 47 0.65 -5.08 -11.18
CA ARG A 47 1.56 -6.21 -11.26
C ARG A 47 2.45 -6.04 -12.49
N VAL A 48 3.73 -6.24 -12.32
CA VAL A 48 4.68 -6.23 -13.44
C VAL A 48 5.24 -7.64 -13.60
N ILE A 49 5.00 -8.24 -14.76
CA ILE A 49 5.52 -9.55 -15.12
C ILE A 49 6.26 -9.42 -16.45
N ASN A 50 7.56 -9.76 -16.46
CA ASN A 50 8.38 -9.73 -17.68
C ASN A 50 8.26 -8.39 -18.46
N LYS A 51 8.32 -7.28 -17.73
CA LYS A 51 8.17 -5.90 -18.24
C LYS A 51 6.78 -5.53 -18.75
N LYS A 52 5.77 -6.40 -18.59
CA LYS A 52 4.37 -6.08 -18.86
C LYS A 52 3.67 -5.66 -17.58
N MET A 53 2.91 -4.59 -17.66
CA MET A 53 2.11 -4.08 -16.55
C MET A 53 0.68 -4.58 -16.64
N GLU A 54 0.19 -5.12 -15.54
CA GLU A 54 -1.20 -5.53 -15.38
C GLU A 54 -1.85 -4.71 -14.25
N PHE A 55 -3.02 -4.22 -14.51
CA PHE A 55 -3.82 -3.51 -13.52
C PHE A 55 -4.42 -4.51 -12.52
N ILE A 56 -4.26 -4.25 -11.21
CA ILE A 56 -4.91 -5.03 -10.16
C ILE A 56 -6.11 -4.26 -9.60
N GLN A 57 -5.88 -3.05 -9.09
CA GLN A 57 -6.89 -2.33 -8.34
C GLN A 57 -6.58 -0.82 -8.31
N LEU A 58 -7.62 -0.02 -8.31
CA LEU A 58 -7.56 1.41 -8.04
C LEU A 58 -8.59 1.74 -6.97
N ASN A 59 -8.17 2.41 -5.93
CA ASN A 59 -9.03 2.86 -4.83
C ASN A 59 -8.75 4.30 -4.48
N GLU A 60 -9.76 4.96 -3.98
CA GLU A 60 -9.65 6.28 -3.38
C GLU A 60 -10.10 6.25 -1.92
N LEU A 61 -9.48 7.08 -1.11
CA LEU A 61 -9.83 7.31 0.27
C LEU A 61 -10.27 8.75 0.45
N ILE A 62 -11.55 8.94 0.74
CA ILE A 62 -12.11 10.27 0.93
C ILE A 62 -11.80 10.74 2.35
N LEU A 63 -10.94 11.75 2.46
CA LEU A 63 -10.49 12.31 3.73
C LEU A 63 -11.27 13.55 4.15
N SER A 64 -12.01 14.17 3.24
CA SER A 64 -12.80 15.37 3.51
C SER A 64 -13.89 15.20 4.58
N LYS A 65 -14.34 13.97 4.79
CA LYS A 65 -15.34 13.65 5.82
C LYS A 65 -14.78 13.64 7.25
N TYR A 66 -13.46 13.73 7.41
CA TYR A 66 -12.81 13.76 8.71
C TYR A 66 -12.31 15.18 9.00
N ASP A 67 -12.76 15.76 10.10
CA ASP A 67 -12.41 17.14 10.49
C ASP A 67 -11.04 17.21 11.17
N ASN A 68 -10.66 16.15 11.88
CA ASN A 68 -9.45 16.09 12.67
C ASN A 68 -8.28 15.46 11.89
N HIS A 69 -7.14 16.11 11.93
CA HIS A 69 -5.91 15.63 11.30
C HIS A 69 -5.49 14.23 11.80
N TYR A 70 -5.63 13.97 13.10
CA TYR A 70 -5.35 12.64 13.68
C TYR A 70 -6.25 11.55 13.12
N GLN A 71 -7.52 11.84 12.91
CA GLN A 71 -8.46 10.89 12.31
C GLN A 71 -8.07 10.58 10.86
N LYS A 72 -7.66 11.60 10.10
CA LYS A 72 -7.17 11.41 8.73
C LYS A 72 -5.94 10.52 8.71
N LEU A 73 -4.95 10.78 9.56
CA LEU A 73 -3.73 9.96 9.66
C LEU A 73 -4.04 8.52 10.05
N LYS A 74 -4.94 8.32 11.01
CA LYS A 74 -5.37 6.99 11.43
C LYS A 74 -5.96 6.19 10.27
N VAL A 75 -6.87 6.79 9.53
CA VAL A 75 -7.56 6.13 8.41
C VAL A 75 -6.58 5.83 7.26
N ILE A 76 -5.68 6.76 6.96
CA ILE A 76 -4.61 6.56 5.97
C ILE A 76 -3.73 5.37 6.38
N PHE A 77 -3.30 5.33 7.63
CA PHE A 77 -2.46 4.26 8.16
C PHE A 77 -3.16 2.91 8.08
N GLU A 78 -4.39 2.83 8.59
CA GLU A 78 -5.17 1.59 8.58
C GLU A 78 -5.40 1.08 7.16
N ARG A 79 -5.72 1.97 6.23
CA ARG A 79 -5.94 1.61 4.82
C ARG A 79 -4.66 1.13 4.14
N THR A 80 -3.56 1.80 4.41
CA THR A 80 -2.24 1.43 3.87
C THR A 80 -1.82 0.06 4.36
N ILE A 81 -1.95 -0.21 5.66
CA ILE A 81 -1.64 -1.51 6.25
C ILE A 81 -2.54 -2.61 5.67
N GLU A 82 -3.83 -2.36 5.53
CA GLU A 82 -4.77 -3.30 4.90
C GLU A 82 -4.33 -3.69 3.49
N LEU A 83 -3.94 -2.71 2.68
CA LEU A 83 -3.47 -2.96 1.32
C LEU A 83 -2.15 -3.76 1.29
N ILE A 84 -1.23 -3.44 2.19
CA ILE A 84 0.03 -4.16 2.32
C ILE A 84 -0.20 -5.61 2.74
N GLU A 85 -1.04 -5.84 3.73
CA GLU A 85 -1.35 -7.18 4.24
C GLU A 85 -2.15 -8.03 3.23
N THR A 86 -3.02 -7.40 2.45
CA THR A 86 -3.84 -8.11 1.46
C THR A 86 -3.06 -8.46 0.20
N HIS A 87 -2.23 -7.56 -0.30
CA HIS A 87 -1.59 -7.68 -1.62
C HIS A 87 -0.10 -7.98 -1.56
N HIS A 88 0.54 -7.81 -0.42
CA HIS A 88 1.99 -8.02 -0.23
C HIS A 88 2.84 -7.36 -1.33
N PRO A 89 2.73 -6.03 -1.51
CA PRO A 89 3.49 -5.35 -2.54
C PRO A 89 5.00 -5.47 -2.31
N ASP A 90 5.74 -5.59 -3.38
CA ASP A 90 7.21 -5.66 -3.34
C ASP A 90 7.83 -4.25 -3.28
N GLU A 91 7.12 -3.28 -3.84
CA GLU A 91 7.57 -1.88 -3.92
C GLU A 91 6.42 -0.94 -3.61
N ILE A 92 6.75 0.21 -3.01
CA ILE A 92 5.81 1.31 -2.80
C ILE A 92 6.34 2.53 -3.54
N ALA A 93 5.50 3.10 -4.40
CA ALA A 93 5.77 4.34 -5.10
C ALA A 93 4.86 5.44 -4.54
N ILE A 94 5.45 6.48 -3.98
CA ILE A 94 4.73 7.62 -3.43
C ILE A 94 5.09 8.86 -4.24
N GLU A 95 4.08 9.60 -4.70
CA GLU A 95 4.30 10.87 -5.36
C GLU A 95 4.88 11.89 -4.36
N ALA A 96 6.03 12.45 -4.68
CA ALA A 96 6.63 13.50 -3.86
C ALA A 96 5.82 14.79 -4.00
N PRO A 97 5.49 15.47 -2.89
CA PRO A 97 4.83 16.77 -2.97
C PRO A 97 5.77 17.80 -3.62
N PHE A 98 5.34 18.38 -4.74
CA PHE A 98 6.06 19.45 -5.40
C PHE A 98 5.78 20.80 -4.74
N PHE A 99 6.76 21.72 -4.78
CA PHE A 99 6.54 23.11 -4.43
C PHE A 99 5.61 23.76 -5.47
N GLY A 100 4.32 23.74 -5.18
CA GLY A 100 3.28 24.33 -6.01
C GLY A 100 2.77 25.64 -5.44
N LYS A 101 1.65 26.11 -5.99
CA LYS A 101 1.02 27.39 -5.64
C LYS A 101 0.53 27.47 -4.17
N ASN A 102 0.41 26.35 -3.48
CA ASN A 102 -0.09 26.31 -2.09
C ASN A 102 0.89 25.57 -1.17
N VAL A 103 1.83 26.33 -0.61
CA VAL A 103 2.88 25.84 0.29
C VAL A 103 2.30 25.20 1.56
N GLN A 104 1.17 25.69 2.08
CA GLN A 104 0.55 25.16 3.29
C GLN A 104 0.00 23.75 3.09
N SER A 105 -0.64 23.49 1.95
CA SER A 105 -1.13 22.15 1.61
C SER A 105 0.03 21.17 1.45
N MET A 106 1.13 21.61 0.87
CA MET A 106 2.33 20.80 0.71
C MET A 106 2.99 20.47 2.05
N LEU A 107 3.07 21.43 2.97
CA LEU A 107 3.59 21.20 4.31
C LEU A 107 2.72 20.20 5.08
N LYS A 108 1.40 20.25 4.92
CA LYS A 108 0.48 19.26 5.50
C LYS A 108 0.70 17.86 4.95
N LEU A 109 0.90 17.73 3.64
CA LEU A 109 1.22 16.46 2.99
C LEU A 109 2.58 15.92 3.43
N GLY A 110 3.60 16.77 3.52
CA GLY A 110 4.92 16.38 3.98
C GLY A 110 4.97 15.92 5.44
N ARG A 111 3.97 16.27 6.25
CA ARG A 111 3.81 15.80 7.64
C ARG A 111 2.98 14.54 7.78
N ALA A 112 2.28 14.17 6.76
CA ALA A 112 1.51 12.93 6.72
C ALA A 112 2.38 11.73 6.35
#